data_d7476f9511d20cb2a724a7e213b7e704
#
_entry.id   d7476f9511d20cb2a724a7e213b7e704
#
_cell.length_a   1.000
_cell.length_b   1.000
_cell.length_c   1.000
_cell.angle_alpha   90.00
_cell.angle_beta   90.00
_cell.angle_gamma   90.00
#
_symmetry.space_group_name_H-M   'P 1'
#
loop_
_entity.id
_entity.type
_entity.pdbx_description
1 polymer ?
#
loop_
_entity_poly.entity_id
_entity_poly.type
_entity_poly.pdbx_seq_one_letter_code
_entity_poly.pdbx_strand_id
1 'polypeptide(L)'
;MSVNVSVTDGGVLEIEIDRPQARNAVNGEVAEGIAAALERLDAEDELRVGILTGAGGTFCSGMDLKAFVTGERPWAGDRGFAGITQRAAEKPLIAAVEGYALAGGFEIALACDLIVAGRDARFGIPEVKRGLVAAAGGLFRLPQRIPYHLAMELALTGDPIGAERAADVGIVNRLVEPGEALAGARELAAQIVRNAPLALAASKTVVQRAREWTEAEAWDEQGRIAGGVFGSEDAQEGAKAFAEKREPRWQGR
;
A
#
# COMPACT_ATOMS: atom_id res chain seq x y z
N MET A 1 16.80 0.43 14.99
CA MET A 1 16.28 0.54 13.60
C MET A 1 14.85 1.03 13.70
N SER A 2 14.48 2.00 12.89
CA SER A 2 13.14 2.59 12.90
C SER A 2 12.12 1.82 12.01
N VAL A 3 12.59 0.78 11.32
CA VAL A 3 11.76 -0.14 10.51
C VAL A 3 12.20 -1.57 10.79
N ASN A 4 11.27 -2.40 11.20
CA ASN A 4 11.45 -3.84 11.37
C ASN A 4 10.93 -4.56 10.13
N VAL A 5 11.67 -5.57 9.65
CA VAL A 5 11.27 -6.35 8.48
C VAL A 5 11.34 -7.83 8.82
N SER A 6 10.25 -8.55 8.60
CA SER A 6 10.16 -10.00 8.81
C SER A 6 9.47 -10.69 7.64
N VAL A 7 9.76 -11.96 7.44
CA VAL A 7 9.09 -12.80 6.45
C VAL A 7 8.26 -13.83 7.21
N THR A 8 6.99 -13.92 6.85
CA THR A 8 6.08 -14.93 7.39
C THR A 8 5.79 -16.02 6.36
N ASP A 9 5.15 -17.08 6.79
CA ASP A 9 4.81 -18.22 5.94
C ASP A 9 4.06 -17.79 4.67
N GLY A 10 4.37 -18.44 3.55
CA GLY A 10 3.76 -18.14 2.25
C GLY A 10 4.39 -16.97 1.51
N GLY A 11 5.55 -16.46 1.95
CA GLY A 11 6.27 -15.39 1.25
C GLY A 11 5.65 -14.00 1.45
N VAL A 12 5.12 -13.73 2.64
CA VAL A 12 4.62 -12.40 3.02
C VAL A 12 5.73 -11.62 3.72
N LEU A 13 6.07 -10.44 3.21
CA LEU A 13 7.03 -9.51 3.80
C LEU A 13 6.28 -8.52 4.69
N GLU A 14 6.51 -8.57 5.99
CA GLU A 14 5.96 -7.59 6.93
C GLU A 14 6.97 -6.48 7.18
N ILE A 15 6.53 -5.24 7.02
CA ILE A 15 7.31 -4.01 7.17
C ILE A 15 6.64 -3.20 8.26
N GLU A 16 7.28 -3.05 9.41
CA GLU A 16 6.72 -2.34 10.55
C GLU A 16 7.53 -1.07 10.83
N ILE A 17 6.86 0.08 10.81
CA ILE A 17 7.46 1.33 11.30
C ILE A 17 7.47 1.25 12.82
N ASP A 18 8.66 1.27 13.43
CA ASP A 18 8.83 1.11 14.88
C ASP A 18 9.39 2.38 15.53
N ARG A 19 8.52 3.40 15.59
CA ARG A 19 8.77 4.67 16.31
C ARG A 19 7.51 5.09 17.10
N PRO A 20 6.96 4.24 17.99
CA PRO A 20 5.69 4.51 18.67
C PRO A 20 5.73 5.79 19.52
N GLN A 21 6.90 6.14 20.10
CA GLN A 21 7.12 7.38 20.84
C GLN A 21 6.95 8.65 19.98
N ALA A 22 7.10 8.54 18.66
CA ALA A 22 6.87 9.59 17.68
C ALA A 22 5.58 9.35 16.86
N ARG A 23 4.70 8.45 17.31
CA ARG A 23 3.50 8.00 16.56
C ARG A 23 3.84 7.56 15.14
N ASN A 24 4.94 6.87 14.99
CA ASN A 24 5.47 6.37 13.72
C ASN A 24 5.66 7.45 12.65
N ALA A 25 5.99 8.69 13.08
CA ALA A 25 6.32 9.78 12.16
C ALA A 25 7.57 9.43 11.34
N VAL A 26 7.53 9.80 10.06
CA VAL A 26 8.56 9.46 9.07
C VAL A 26 9.71 10.45 9.13
N ASN A 27 10.90 9.95 9.39
CA ASN A 27 12.20 10.61 9.18
C ASN A 27 12.97 9.89 8.06
N GLY A 28 14.21 10.30 7.78
CA GLY A 28 15.03 9.71 6.73
C GLY A 28 15.28 8.22 6.94
N GLU A 29 15.57 7.78 8.17
CA GLU A 29 15.78 6.36 8.49
C GLU A 29 14.55 5.50 8.16
N VAL A 30 13.34 5.98 8.46
CA VAL A 30 12.10 5.29 8.10
C VAL A 30 11.94 5.23 6.58
N ALA A 31 12.20 6.34 5.87
CA ALA A 31 12.07 6.38 4.42
C ALA A 31 13.03 5.41 3.72
N GLU A 32 14.28 5.36 4.15
CA GLU A 32 15.28 4.43 3.64
C GLU A 32 14.94 2.96 3.98
N GLY A 33 14.47 2.71 5.21
CA GLY A 33 14.07 1.38 5.65
C GLY A 33 12.89 0.81 4.85
N ILE A 34 11.85 1.62 4.61
CA ILE A 34 10.71 1.20 3.77
C ILE A 34 11.17 0.98 2.33
N ALA A 35 11.97 1.91 1.76
CA ALA A 35 12.47 1.75 0.39
C ALA A 35 13.25 0.45 0.22
N ALA A 36 14.19 0.15 1.13
CA ALA A 36 14.96 -1.09 1.10
C ALA A 36 14.07 -2.34 1.21
N ALA A 37 13.05 -2.30 2.07
CA ALA A 37 12.10 -3.41 2.20
C ALA A 37 11.27 -3.63 0.93
N LEU A 38 10.86 -2.57 0.24
CA LEU A 38 10.13 -2.67 -1.03
C LEU A 38 11.02 -3.15 -2.17
N GLU A 39 12.30 -2.74 -2.22
CA GLU A 39 13.26 -3.31 -3.18
C GLU A 39 13.44 -4.81 -2.95
N ARG A 40 13.57 -5.22 -1.68
CA ARG A 40 13.65 -6.62 -1.30
C ARG A 40 12.40 -7.39 -1.71
N LEU A 41 11.19 -6.84 -1.46
CA LEU A 41 9.92 -7.45 -1.87
C LEU A 41 9.89 -7.74 -3.36
N ASP A 42 10.29 -6.77 -4.17
CA ASP A 42 10.24 -6.90 -5.63
C ASP A 42 11.33 -7.82 -6.18
N ALA A 43 12.52 -7.87 -5.56
CA ALA A 43 13.69 -8.61 -6.04
C ALA A 43 13.67 -10.11 -5.68
N GLU A 44 13.09 -10.51 -4.54
CA GLU A 44 13.09 -11.90 -4.07
C GLU A 44 11.86 -12.65 -4.60
N ASP A 45 12.06 -13.67 -5.42
CA ASP A 45 10.96 -14.45 -6.05
C ASP A 45 10.07 -15.18 -5.04
N GLU A 46 10.64 -15.55 -3.88
CA GLU A 46 9.90 -16.19 -2.80
C GLU A 46 8.92 -15.27 -2.11
N LEU A 47 9.13 -13.95 -2.17
CA LEU A 47 8.24 -12.96 -1.61
C LEU A 47 7.09 -12.67 -2.58
N ARG A 48 5.87 -12.66 -2.10
CA ARG A 48 4.66 -12.59 -2.91
C ARG A 48 3.79 -11.36 -2.62
N VAL A 49 3.76 -10.93 -1.38
CA VAL A 49 2.92 -9.82 -0.89
C VAL A 49 3.67 -9.08 0.21
N GLY A 50 3.55 -7.77 0.24
CA GLY A 50 4.00 -6.94 1.36
C GLY A 50 2.85 -6.52 2.26
N ILE A 51 3.11 -6.39 3.57
CA ILE A 51 2.23 -5.75 4.53
C ILE A 51 3.02 -4.62 5.19
N LEU A 52 2.50 -3.40 5.15
CA LEU A 52 3.06 -2.24 5.84
C LEU A 52 2.18 -1.89 7.04
N THR A 53 2.79 -1.78 8.22
CA THR A 53 2.10 -1.46 9.47
C THR A 53 2.93 -0.54 10.36
N GLY A 54 2.38 -0.13 11.51
CA GLY A 54 3.07 0.67 12.52
C GLY A 54 2.96 0.05 13.90
N ALA A 55 4.06 0.06 14.65
CA ALA A 55 4.11 -0.42 16.01
C ALA A 55 3.30 0.44 16.98
N GLY A 56 2.89 -0.14 18.11
CA GLY A 56 2.30 0.61 19.22
C GLY A 56 0.90 1.16 18.97
N GLY A 57 0.09 0.52 18.12
CA GLY A 57 -1.34 0.86 17.92
C GLY A 57 -1.58 2.15 17.12
N THR A 58 -0.61 2.61 16.35
CA THR A 58 -0.74 3.74 15.43
C THR A 58 -0.01 3.41 14.13
N PHE A 59 -0.68 3.58 12.99
CA PHE A 59 -0.04 3.34 11.70
C PHE A 59 1.08 4.36 11.44
N CYS A 60 0.73 5.63 11.22
CA CYS A 60 1.68 6.69 10.96
C CYS A 60 1.02 8.07 11.05
N SER A 61 1.65 9.01 11.76
CA SER A 61 1.17 10.40 11.90
C SER A 61 1.70 11.37 10.85
N GLY A 62 2.43 10.87 9.84
CA GLY A 62 2.99 11.67 8.76
C GLY A 62 4.46 12.01 8.94
N MET A 63 4.90 13.13 8.36
CA MET A 63 6.29 13.56 8.42
C MET A 63 6.71 13.96 9.84
N ASP A 64 7.91 13.59 10.25
CA ASP A 64 8.51 14.05 11.49
C ASP A 64 8.87 15.55 11.37
N LEU A 65 7.99 16.41 11.91
CA LEU A 65 8.16 17.86 11.81
C LEU A 65 9.39 18.36 12.59
N LYS A 66 9.88 17.63 13.60
CA LYS A 66 11.11 18.00 14.31
C LYS A 66 12.32 17.79 13.39
N ALA A 67 12.38 16.65 12.71
CA ALA A 67 13.39 16.37 11.71
C ALA A 67 13.31 17.35 10.53
N PHE A 68 12.11 17.70 10.08
CA PHE A 68 11.89 18.67 9.01
C PHE A 68 12.47 20.06 9.32
N VAL A 69 12.28 20.57 10.55
CA VAL A 69 12.83 21.88 10.97
C VAL A 69 14.36 21.88 10.98
N THR A 70 15.00 20.74 11.21
CA THR A 70 16.47 20.60 11.14
C THR A 70 16.99 20.41 9.71
N GLY A 71 16.11 20.47 8.71
CA GLY A 71 16.49 20.36 7.29
C GLY A 71 16.42 18.93 6.73
N GLU A 72 16.06 17.95 7.53
CA GLU A 72 15.92 16.57 7.09
C GLU A 72 14.74 16.42 6.12
N ARG A 73 14.93 15.60 5.09
CA ARG A 73 13.89 15.29 4.09
C ARG A 73 13.70 13.78 4.04
N PRO A 74 12.53 13.27 4.46
CA PRO A 74 12.25 11.83 4.48
C PRO A 74 11.82 11.31 3.09
N TRP A 75 12.69 11.50 2.11
CA TRP A 75 12.55 10.99 0.74
C TRP A 75 13.65 9.98 0.45
N ALA A 76 13.31 8.86 -0.16
CA ALA A 76 14.28 7.85 -0.58
C ALA A 76 14.26 7.69 -2.11
N GLY A 77 15.26 8.29 -2.76
CA GLY A 77 15.47 8.22 -4.20
C GLY A 77 14.21 8.53 -5.03
N ASP A 78 13.96 7.73 -6.04
CA ASP A 78 12.79 7.81 -6.93
C ASP A 78 11.50 7.29 -6.29
N ARG A 79 11.56 6.67 -5.11
CA ARG A 79 10.38 6.21 -4.37
C ARG A 79 9.66 7.34 -3.64
N GLY A 80 10.26 8.51 -3.53
CA GLY A 80 9.64 9.71 -2.96
C GLY A 80 9.51 9.68 -1.44
N PHE A 81 8.51 10.39 -0.91
CA PHE A 81 8.25 10.47 0.53
C PHE A 81 8.05 9.07 1.13
N ALA A 82 8.66 8.87 2.29
CA ALA A 82 8.66 7.59 3.03
C ALA A 82 9.17 6.39 2.20
N GLY A 83 9.86 6.62 1.08
CA GLY A 83 10.35 5.54 0.24
C GLY A 83 9.29 4.74 -0.50
N ILE A 84 8.09 5.30 -0.71
CA ILE A 84 6.95 4.57 -1.28
C ILE A 84 6.02 5.41 -2.15
N THR A 85 5.89 6.73 -1.88
CA THR A 85 4.73 7.46 -2.42
C THR A 85 4.81 7.77 -3.92
N GLN A 86 5.98 7.79 -4.53
CA GLN A 86 6.15 8.01 -5.98
C GLN A 86 6.34 6.70 -6.75
N ARG A 87 6.97 5.71 -6.15
CA ARG A 87 7.13 4.36 -6.70
C ARG A 87 6.89 3.33 -5.60
N ALA A 88 5.69 2.76 -5.54
CA ALA A 88 5.37 1.65 -4.65
C ALA A 88 6.02 0.34 -5.12
N ALA A 89 5.74 -0.78 -4.46
CA ALA A 89 6.18 -2.09 -4.91
C ALA A 89 5.47 -2.51 -6.20
N GLU A 90 6.11 -3.35 -7.00
CA GLU A 90 5.48 -4.01 -8.16
C GLU A 90 4.56 -5.13 -7.70
N LYS A 91 4.94 -5.85 -6.64
CA LYS A 91 4.12 -6.87 -6.00
C LYS A 91 3.01 -6.26 -5.12
N PRO A 92 1.93 -7.00 -4.84
CA PRO A 92 0.83 -6.50 -3.99
C PRO A 92 1.31 -6.01 -2.63
N LEU A 93 0.75 -4.88 -2.16
CA LEU A 93 1.08 -4.27 -0.88
C LEU A 93 -0.19 -3.88 -0.12
N ILE A 94 -0.28 -4.31 1.13
CA ILE A 94 -1.41 -4.08 2.03
C ILE A 94 -0.97 -3.13 3.15
N ALA A 95 -1.73 -2.06 3.40
CA ALA A 95 -1.58 -1.29 4.64
C ALA A 95 -2.45 -1.91 5.74
N ALA A 96 -1.84 -2.26 6.87
CA ALA A 96 -2.53 -2.67 8.10
C ALA A 96 -2.56 -1.48 9.05
N VAL A 97 -3.73 -0.84 9.19
CA VAL A 97 -3.86 0.46 9.82
C VAL A 97 -4.55 0.35 11.17
N GLU A 98 -3.79 0.61 12.23
CA GLU A 98 -4.33 0.88 13.56
C GLU A 98 -4.28 2.36 13.88
N GLY A 99 -5.23 2.84 14.67
CA GLY A 99 -5.25 4.21 15.19
C GLY A 99 -5.17 5.27 14.10
N TYR A 100 -4.03 5.94 13.95
CA TYR A 100 -3.92 7.10 13.07
C TYR A 100 -3.13 6.82 11.79
N ALA A 101 -3.76 7.08 10.65
CA ALA A 101 -3.12 7.27 9.35
C ALA A 101 -3.38 8.74 8.93
N LEU A 102 -2.51 9.66 9.32
CA LEU A 102 -2.71 11.10 9.12
C LEU A 102 -1.58 11.73 8.31
N ALA A 103 -1.91 12.78 7.57
CA ALA A 103 -0.95 13.51 6.73
C ALA A 103 -0.21 12.55 5.79
N GLY A 104 1.12 12.64 5.73
CA GLY A 104 1.94 11.69 4.99
C GLY A 104 1.68 10.21 5.34
N GLY A 105 1.19 9.90 6.56
CA GLY A 105 0.79 8.54 6.92
C GLY A 105 -0.42 8.04 6.13
N PHE A 106 -1.37 8.92 5.85
CA PHE A 106 -2.49 8.57 4.97
C PHE A 106 -2.04 8.49 3.51
N GLU A 107 -1.11 9.36 3.09
CA GLU A 107 -0.53 9.28 1.75
C GLU A 107 0.25 7.98 1.51
N ILE A 108 0.94 7.46 2.55
CA ILE A 108 1.57 6.13 2.55
C ILE A 108 0.51 5.03 2.41
N ALA A 109 -0.56 5.06 3.21
CA ALA A 109 -1.64 4.09 3.10
C ALA A 109 -2.31 4.11 1.72
N LEU A 110 -2.48 5.30 1.13
CA LEU A 110 -2.98 5.48 -0.24
C LEU A 110 -1.98 5.03 -1.32
N ALA A 111 -0.70 4.89 -1.02
CA ALA A 111 0.28 4.32 -1.93
C ALA A 111 0.29 2.79 -1.92
N CYS A 112 -0.28 2.16 -0.89
CA CYS A 112 -0.55 0.72 -0.87
C CYS A 112 -1.76 0.38 -1.76
N ASP A 113 -1.86 -0.88 -2.18
CA ASP A 113 -2.94 -1.34 -3.05
C ASP A 113 -4.25 -1.57 -2.30
N LEU A 114 -4.13 -2.07 -1.06
CA LEU A 114 -5.25 -2.47 -0.22
C LEU A 114 -5.04 -1.93 1.21
N ILE A 115 -6.15 -1.69 1.92
CA ILE A 115 -6.14 -1.20 3.30
C ILE A 115 -7.04 -2.09 4.16
N VAL A 116 -6.46 -2.65 5.22
CA VAL A 116 -7.17 -3.29 6.33
C VAL A 116 -7.06 -2.38 7.54
N ALA A 117 -8.16 -2.07 8.22
CA ALA A 117 -8.15 -1.08 9.29
C ALA A 117 -8.93 -1.54 10.52
N GLY A 118 -8.39 -1.24 11.69
CA GLY A 118 -9.16 -1.28 12.93
C GLY A 118 -10.33 -0.29 12.91
N ARG A 119 -11.47 -0.63 13.53
CA ARG A 119 -12.68 0.22 13.52
C ARG A 119 -12.49 1.59 14.16
N ASP A 120 -11.51 1.72 15.02
CA ASP A 120 -11.14 3.00 15.66
C ASP A 120 -10.16 3.85 14.84
N ALA A 121 -9.67 3.34 13.70
CA ALA A 121 -8.72 4.05 12.87
C ALA A 121 -9.29 5.37 12.30
N ARG A 122 -8.38 6.33 12.09
CA ARG A 122 -8.67 7.66 11.56
C ARG A 122 -7.79 7.99 10.37
N PHE A 123 -8.41 8.52 9.33
CA PHE A 123 -7.76 8.84 8.06
C PHE A 123 -7.96 10.32 7.73
N GLY A 124 -6.90 11.04 7.38
CA GLY A 124 -7.03 12.46 7.01
C GLY A 124 -5.74 13.10 6.55
N ILE A 125 -5.88 14.27 5.91
CA ILE A 125 -4.80 15.11 5.38
C ILE A 125 -4.84 16.49 6.05
N PRO A 126 -4.42 16.61 7.34
CA PRO A 126 -4.58 17.82 8.14
C PRO A 126 -3.53 18.91 7.87
N GLU A 127 -2.74 18.80 6.79
CA GLU A 127 -1.64 19.72 6.47
C GLU A 127 -2.07 21.18 6.43
N VAL A 128 -3.27 21.47 5.91
CA VAL A 128 -3.83 22.83 5.81
C VAL A 128 -3.94 23.52 7.19
N LYS A 129 -4.15 22.76 8.27
CA LYS A 129 -4.17 23.29 9.64
C LYS A 129 -2.82 23.77 10.16
N ARG A 130 -1.74 23.54 9.40
CA ARG A 130 -0.35 23.89 9.73
C ARG A 130 0.33 24.70 8.64
N GLY A 131 -0.45 25.25 7.69
CA GLY A 131 0.07 26.03 6.56
C GLY A 131 0.90 25.20 5.59
N LEU A 132 0.64 23.88 5.52
CA LEU A 132 1.30 22.94 4.63
C LEU A 132 0.30 22.36 3.63
N VAL A 133 0.82 21.60 2.68
CA VAL A 133 0.06 20.90 1.65
C VAL A 133 0.41 19.41 1.67
N ALA A 134 -0.57 18.53 1.51
CA ALA A 134 -0.38 17.10 1.35
C ALA A 134 0.26 16.82 -0.02
N ALA A 135 1.61 16.85 -0.06
CA ALA A 135 2.38 16.84 -1.31
C ALA A 135 2.93 15.46 -1.69
N ALA A 136 2.56 14.40 -0.95
CA ALA A 136 3.03 13.05 -1.21
C ALA A 136 1.96 12.16 -1.92
N GLY A 137 0.99 12.79 -2.59
CA GLY A 137 0.04 12.13 -3.46
C GLY A 137 -1.40 12.06 -2.94
N GLY A 138 -1.67 12.51 -1.72
CA GLY A 138 -3.03 12.49 -1.16
C GLY A 138 -4.03 13.27 -2.00
N LEU A 139 -3.66 14.48 -2.40
CA LEU A 139 -4.57 15.40 -3.11
C LEU A 139 -4.99 14.92 -4.51
N PHE A 140 -4.21 14.11 -5.17
CA PHE A 140 -4.62 13.56 -6.47
C PHE A 140 -5.13 12.12 -6.40
N ARG A 141 -4.72 11.32 -5.38
CA ARG A 141 -5.22 9.96 -5.20
C ARG A 141 -6.62 9.92 -4.61
N LEU A 142 -6.92 10.80 -3.64
CA LEU A 142 -8.23 10.83 -3.01
C LEU A 142 -9.39 11.06 -4.00
N PRO A 143 -9.39 12.13 -4.84
CA PRO A 143 -10.50 12.36 -5.77
C PRO A 143 -10.61 11.30 -6.88
N GLN A 144 -9.62 10.44 -7.01
CA GLN A 144 -9.69 9.28 -7.90
C GLN A 144 -10.37 8.05 -7.28
N ARG A 145 -10.48 8.02 -5.95
CA ARG A 145 -10.96 6.85 -5.19
C ARG A 145 -12.27 7.09 -4.48
N ILE A 146 -12.58 8.35 -4.14
CA ILE A 146 -13.76 8.74 -3.38
C ILE A 146 -14.51 9.88 -4.09
N PRO A 147 -15.78 10.14 -3.73
CA PRO A 147 -16.53 11.28 -4.28
C PRO A 147 -15.78 12.60 -4.12
N TYR A 148 -15.78 13.41 -5.19
CA TYR A 148 -15.05 14.67 -5.27
C TYR A 148 -15.28 15.60 -4.07
N HIS A 149 -16.54 15.79 -3.68
CA HIS A 149 -16.87 16.69 -2.57
C HIS A 149 -16.32 16.19 -1.23
N LEU A 150 -16.25 14.89 -1.01
CA LEU A 150 -15.62 14.33 0.19
C LEU A 150 -14.09 14.50 0.17
N ALA A 151 -13.47 14.32 -0.99
CA ALA A 151 -12.04 14.60 -1.13
C ALA A 151 -11.72 16.08 -0.85
N MET A 152 -12.56 17.00 -1.36
CA MET A 152 -12.44 18.45 -1.10
C MET A 152 -12.67 18.78 0.39
N GLU A 153 -13.65 18.17 1.03
CA GLU A 153 -13.90 18.37 2.47
C GLU A 153 -12.67 17.98 3.29
N LEU A 154 -12.12 16.77 3.08
CA LEU A 154 -10.89 16.31 3.74
C LEU A 154 -9.70 17.27 3.49
N ALA A 155 -9.54 17.72 2.25
CA ALA A 155 -8.43 18.58 1.86
C ALA A 155 -8.54 20.01 2.43
N LEU A 156 -9.74 20.56 2.52
CA LEU A 156 -9.95 21.96 2.91
C LEU A 156 -10.16 22.13 4.42
N THR A 157 -10.81 21.17 5.09
CA THR A 157 -11.01 21.21 6.53
C THR A 157 -9.82 20.62 7.29
N GLY A 158 -9.14 19.63 6.71
CA GLY A 158 -8.12 18.84 7.40
C GLY A 158 -8.69 17.99 8.54
N ASP A 159 -10.02 17.79 8.60
CA ASP A 159 -10.65 16.92 9.60
C ASP A 159 -10.59 15.46 9.14
N PRO A 160 -10.21 14.53 10.04
CA PRO A 160 -10.12 13.12 9.67
C PRO A 160 -11.50 12.46 9.67
N ILE A 161 -11.65 11.43 8.85
CA ILE A 161 -12.79 10.51 8.89
C ILE A 161 -12.46 9.23 9.65
N GLY A 162 -13.48 8.58 10.21
CA GLY A 162 -13.35 7.27 10.85
C GLY A 162 -13.26 6.12 9.83
N ALA A 163 -12.81 4.98 10.31
CA ALA A 163 -12.60 3.78 9.49
C ALA A 163 -13.90 3.28 8.84
N GLU A 164 -15.04 3.35 9.52
CA GLU A 164 -16.34 2.96 8.95
C GLU A 164 -16.69 3.84 7.74
N ARG A 165 -16.57 5.17 7.90
CA ARG A 165 -16.81 6.08 6.78
C ARG A 165 -15.82 5.86 5.64
N ALA A 166 -14.55 5.57 5.96
CA ALA A 166 -13.53 5.25 4.96
C ALA A 166 -13.85 3.95 4.20
N ALA A 167 -14.44 2.96 4.86
CA ALA A 167 -14.90 1.72 4.22
C ALA A 167 -16.14 1.98 3.33
N ASP A 168 -17.12 2.75 3.81
CA ASP A 168 -18.34 3.08 3.04
C ASP A 168 -18.03 3.77 1.72
N VAL A 169 -16.95 4.55 1.66
CA VAL A 169 -16.55 5.29 0.45
C VAL A 169 -15.46 4.59 -0.37
N GLY A 170 -15.05 3.39 0.02
CA GLY A 170 -14.13 2.55 -0.75
C GLY A 170 -12.64 2.78 -0.51
N ILE A 171 -12.24 3.49 0.56
CA ILE A 171 -10.83 3.62 0.95
C ILE A 171 -10.34 2.34 1.65
N VAL A 172 -11.12 1.82 2.59
CA VAL A 172 -10.80 0.64 3.40
C VAL A 172 -11.45 -0.59 2.80
N ASN A 173 -10.67 -1.64 2.56
CA ASN A 173 -11.14 -2.90 1.99
C ASN A 173 -11.77 -3.82 3.05
N ARG A 174 -11.21 -3.82 4.28
CA ARG A 174 -11.70 -4.64 5.40
C ARG A 174 -11.62 -3.87 6.70
N LEU A 175 -12.71 -3.93 7.47
CA LEU A 175 -12.75 -3.48 8.85
C LEU A 175 -12.59 -4.67 9.79
N VAL A 176 -11.76 -4.50 10.80
CA VAL A 176 -11.52 -5.48 11.87
C VAL A 176 -11.64 -4.81 13.23
N GLU A 177 -11.68 -5.58 14.29
CA GLU A 177 -11.66 -5.01 15.64
C GLU A 177 -10.32 -4.31 15.92
N PRO A 178 -10.29 -3.31 16.80
CA PRO A 178 -9.06 -2.60 17.18
C PRO A 178 -7.99 -3.57 17.68
N GLY A 179 -6.77 -3.43 17.16
CA GLY A 179 -5.64 -4.33 17.44
C GLY A 179 -5.52 -5.51 16.48
N GLU A 180 -6.47 -5.70 15.56
CA GLU A 180 -6.48 -6.86 14.65
C GLU A 180 -6.13 -6.51 13.18
N ALA A 181 -5.72 -5.27 12.88
CA ALA A 181 -5.46 -4.87 11.50
C ALA A 181 -4.35 -5.71 10.84
N LEU A 182 -3.28 -6.02 11.57
CA LEU A 182 -2.21 -6.88 11.06
C LEU A 182 -2.69 -8.32 10.84
N ALA A 183 -3.48 -8.88 11.75
CA ALA A 183 -4.06 -10.21 11.58
C ALA A 183 -4.99 -10.28 10.35
N GLY A 184 -5.88 -9.29 10.19
CA GLY A 184 -6.75 -9.19 9.03
C GLY A 184 -5.98 -8.96 7.71
N ALA A 185 -4.86 -8.24 7.75
CA ALA A 185 -3.98 -8.08 6.59
C ALA A 185 -3.28 -9.39 6.20
N ARG A 186 -2.83 -10.18 7.20
CA ARG A 186 -2.28 -11.53 6.97
C ARG A 186 -3.29 -12.48 6.32
N GLU A 187 -4.55 -12.44 6.77
CA GLU A 187 -5.63 -13.21 6.15
C GLU A 187 -5.90 -12.79 4.70
N LEU A 188 -5.84 -11.49 4.41
CA LEU A 188 -5.97 -10.99 3.04
C LEU A 188 -4.77 -11.38 2.18
N ALA A 189 -3.55 -11.25 2.71
CA ALA A 189 -2.32 -11.68 2.05
C ALA A 189 -2.36 -13.18 1.73
N ALA A 190 -2.81 -14.02 2.67
CA ALA A 190 -2.97 -15.46 2.46
C ALA A 190 -3.92 -15.81 1.31
N GLN A 191 -4.93 -14.98 1.03
CA GLN A 191 -5.80 -15.15 -0.14
C GLN A 191 -5.08 -14.75 -1.43
N ILE A 192 -4.26 -13.69 -1.40
CA ILE A 192 -3.52 -13.20 -2.57
C ILE A 192 -2.42 -14.18 -2.98
N VAL A 193 -1.64 -14.69 -2.05
CA VAL A 193 -0.51 -15.60 -2.34
C VAL A 193 -0.91 -16.94 -2.97
N ARG A 194 -2.19 -17.32 -2.89
CA ARG A 194 -2.71 -18.50 -3.59
C ARG A 194 -2.79 -18.33 -5.11
N ASN A 195 -2.69 -17.10 -5.59
CA ASN A 195 -2.83 -16.78 -7.02
C ASN A 195 -1.45 -16.69 -7.70
N ALA A 196 -1.45 -16.85 -9.03
CA ALA A 196 -0.26 -16.79 -9.85
C ALA A 196 0.45 -15.42 -9.76
N PRO A 197 1.73 -15.36 -9.38
CA PRO A 197 2.42 -14.10 -9.11
C PRO A 197 2.53 -13.19 -10.34
N LEU A 198 2.81 -13.74 -11.52
CA LEU A 198 2.85 -12.95 -12.75
C LEU A 198 1.49 -12.32 -13.08
N ALA A 199 0.40 -13.07 -12.86
CA ALA A 199 -0.95 -12.56 -13.08
C ALA A 199 -1.32 -11.46 -12.07
N LEU A 200 -0.89 -11.58 -10.81
CA LEU A 200 -1.09 -10.55 -9.79
C LEU A 200 -0.38 -9.24 -10.17
N ALA A 201 0.91 -9.31 -10.52
CA ALA A 201 1.71 -8.14 -10.90
C ALA A 201 1.15 -7.47 -12.17
N ALA A 202 0.78 -8.26 -13.18
CA ALA A 202 0.16 -7.76 -14.40
C ALA A 202 -1.19 -7.08 -14.14
N SER A 203 -2.06 -7.71 -13.35
CA SER A 203 -3.37 -7.15 -12.98
C SER A 203 -3.22 -5.84 -12.21
N LYS A 204 -2.31 -5.79 -11.23
CA LYS A 204 -1.99 -4.57 -10.48
C LYS A 204 -1.53 -3.46 -11.42
N THR A 205 -0.58 -3.76 -12.31
CA THR A 205 -0.04 -2.79 -13.27
C THR A 205 -1.13 -2.20 -14.16
N VAL A 206 -2.01 -3.03 -14.71
CA VAL A 206 -3.12 -2.57 -15.56
C VAL A 206 -4.08 -1.68 -14.76
N VAL A 207 -4.51 -2.12 -13.57
CA VAL A 207 -5.45 -1.34 -12.73
C VAL A 207 -4.86 0.00 -12.30
N GLN A 208 -3.58 0.06 -11.93
CA GLN A 208 -2.91 1.28 -11.51
C GLN A 208 -2.76 2.27 -12.66
N ARG A 209 -2.39 1.79 -13.85
CA ARG A 209 -2.08 2.63 -14.99
C ARG A 209 -3.27 2.92 -15.91
N ALA A 210 -4.40 2.22 -15.74
CA ALA A 210 -5.59 2.37 -16.60
C ALA A 210 -6.08 3.82 -16.76
N ARG A 211 -5.81 4.68 -15.77
CA ARG A 211 -6.19 6.10 -15.82
C ARG A 211 -5.23 7.01 -16.60
N GLU A 212 -4.05 6.50 -16.92
CA GLU A 212 -3.03 7.21 -17.71
C GLU A 212 -3.30 7.08 -19.22
N TRP A 213 -4.16 6.12 -19.60
CA TRP A 213 -4.40 5.71 -20.98
C TRP A 213 -5.76 6.16 -21.48
N THR A 214 -5.84 6.50 -22.75
CA THR A 214 -7.10 6.51 -23.48
C THR A 214 -7.61 5.06 -23.60
N GLU A 215 -8.91 4.88 -23.90
CA GLU A 215 -9.47 3.53 -24.07
C GLU A 215 -8.73 2.70 -25.15
N ALA A 216 -8.34 3.33 -26.25
CA ALA A 216 -7.58 2.66 -27.31
C ALA A 216 -6.19 2.22 -26.82
N GLU A 217 -5.45 3.11 -26.16
CA GLU A 217 -4.14 2.79 -25.56
C GLU A 217 -4.27 1.72 -24.45
N ALA A 218 -5.37 1.73 -23.68
CA ALA A 218 -5.60 0.76 -22.63
C ALA A 218 -5.73 -0.67 -23.19
N TRP A 219 -6.38 -0.85 -24.34
CA TRP A 219 -6.45 -2.15 -25.01
C TRP A 219 -5.08 -2.64 -25.48
N ASP A 220 -4.28 -1.77 -26.08
CA ASP A 220 -2.94 -2.12 -26.56
C ASP A 220 -1.99 -2.45 -25.40
N GLU A 221 -1.95 -1.60 -24.36
CA GLU A 221 -1.08 -1.80 -23.20
C GLU A 221 -1.48 -3.02 -22.37
N GLN A 222 -2.77 -3.20 -22.11
CA GLN A 222 -3.27 -4.40 -21.44
C GLN A 222 -2.93 -5.66 -22.25
N GLY A 223 -3.10 -5.61 -23.57
CA GLY A 223 -2.75 -6.73 -24.46
C GLY A 223 -1.25 -7.08 -24.38
N ARG A 224 -0.38 -6.07 -24.37
CA ARG A 224 1.07 -6.24 -24.21
C ARG A 224 1.43 -6.85 -22.86
N ILE A 225 0.85 -6.34 -21.75
CA ILE A 225 1.11 -6.83 -20.39
C ILE A 225 0.57 -8.27 -20.25
N ALA A 226 -0.67 -8.52 -20.66
CA ALA A 226 -1.30 -9.84 -20.55
C ALA A 226 -0.62 -10.91 -21.44
N GLY A 227 -0.07 -10.50 -22.58
CA GLY A 227 0.67 -11.42 -23.49
C GLY A 227 1.81 -12.15 -22.81
N GLY A 228 2.55 -11.47 -21.94
CA GLY A 228 3.61 -12.08 -21.13
C GLY A 228 3.09 -13.13 -20.15
N VAL A 229 1.91 -12.89 -19.56
CA VAL A 229 1.27 -13.83 -18.62
C VAL A 229 0.73 -15.04 -19.34
N PHE A 230 0.03 -14.87 -20.46
CA PHE A 230 -0.55 -15.99 -21.23
C PHE A 230 0.51 -16.94 -21.80
N GLY A 231 1.73 -16.45 -22.04
CA GLY A 231 2.86 -17.26 -22.49
C GLY A 231 3.62 -17.99 -21.39
N SER A 232 3.28 -17.78 -20.11
CA SER A 232 4.02 -18.29 -18.96
C SER A 232 3.75 -19.77 -18.65
N GLU A 233 4.68 -20.39 -17.93
CA GLU A 233 4.49 -21.74 -17.37
C GLU A 233 3.32 -21.77 -16.37
N ASP A 234 3.16 -20.68 -15.60
CA ASP A 234 2.07 -20.54 -14.63
C ASP A 234 0.67 -20.53 -15.31
N ALA A 235 0.55 -19.93 -16.50
CA ALA A 235 -0.71 -19.99 -17.25
C ALA A 235 -1.08 -21.42 -17.66
N GLN A 236 -0.09 -22.20 -18.08
CA GLN A 236 -0.29 -23.62 -18.43
C GLN A 236 -0.59 -24.46 -17.19
N GLU A 237 0.13 -24.23 -16.09
CA GLU A 237 -0.11 -24.91 -14.81
C GLU A 237 -1.52 -24.63 -14.30
N GLY A 238 -1.97 -23.35 -14.35
CA GLY A 238 -3.30 -22.97 -13.93
C GLY A 238 -4.41 -23.69 -14.70
N ALA A 239 -4.29 -23.75 -16.03
CA ALA A 239 -5.22 -24.47 -16.89
C ALA A 239 -5.24 -25.98 -16.59
N LYS A 240 -4.05 -26.59 -16.41
CA LYS A 240 -3.91 -28.01 -16.08
C LYS A 240 -4.47 -28.32 -14.69
N ALA A 241 -4.11 -27.56 -13.67
CA ALA A 241 -4.60 -27.74 -12.31
C ALA A 241 -6.13 -27.65 -12.23
N PHE A 242 -6.72 -26.68 -12.97
CA PHE A 242 -8.18 -26.54 -13.07
C PHE A 242 -8.83 -27.80 -13.70
N ALA A 243 -8.29 -28.29 -14.81
CA ALA A 243 -8.79 -29.51 -15.48
C ALA A 243 -8.68 -30.75 -14.59
N GLU A 244 -7.59 -30.85 -13.81
CA GLU A 244 -7.31 -31.96 -12.88
C GLU A 244 -7.99 -31.81 -11.52
N LYS A 245 -8.66 -30.68 -11.25
CA LYS A 245 -9.31 -30.35 -9.96
C LYS A 245 -8.36 -30.43 -8.77
N ARG A 246 -7.15 -29.91 -8.92
CA ARG A 246 -6.13 -29.81 -7.87
C ARG A 246 -5.67 -28.36 -7.67
N GLU A 247 -5.01 -28.12 -6.57
CA GLU A 247 -4.34 -26.84 -6.34
C GLU A 247 -3.16 -26.66 -7.32
N PRO A 248 -3.00 -25.45 -7.89
CA PRO A 248 -1.89 -25.12 -8.77
C PRO A 248 -0.58 -24.96 -7.99
N ARG A 249 0.54 -25.11 -8.71
CA ARG A 249 1.89 -24.93 -8.17
C ARG A 249 2.62 -23.85 -8.97
N TRP A 250 2.46 -22.63 -8.51
CA TRP A 250 3.00 -21.45 -9.18
C TRP A 250 4.55 -21.41 -9.13
N GLN A 251 5.17 -21.09 -10.25
CA GLN A 251 6.63 -20.98 -10.39
C GLN A 251 7.08 -19.51 -10.59
N GLY A 252 6.16 -18.62 -10.96
CA GLY A 252 6.47 -17.22 -11.24
C GLY A 252 7.15 -17.00 -12.61
N ARG A 253 6.98 -17.91 -13.55
CA ARG A 253 7.64 -17.87 -14.87
C ARG A 253 6.78 -18.46 -15.98
#